data_1e404b8ce05b83f75b233d7a45e25571
#
_entry.id   1e404b8ce05b83f75b233d7a45e25571
#
_cell.length_a   1.000
_cell.length_b   1.000
_cell.length_c   1.000
_cell.angle_alpha   90.00
_cell.angle_beta   90.00
_cell.angle_gamma   90.00
#
_symmetry.space_group_name_H-M   'P 1'
#
loop_
_entity.id
_entity.type
_entity.pdbx_description
1 polymer ?
#
loop_
_entity_poly.entity_id
_entity_poly.type
_entity_poly.pdbx_seq_one_letter_code
_entity_poly.pdbx_strand_id
1 'polypeptide(L)'
;MRRLNLSEWAVRHQAFTLFLIIATLVAGAASYTKLGRAEDPSFTIKLANVTAVWPGASARDMQDQVADRIEKKLQELPYFDRVQTYTKPSFTAMQVIFKDTTPPSQVPWLFYLLRKKLNDIRADLPANLIGPDVNDEFGDVDSVQYMLTGEGADYAQLKTIAESLRQRLLKAPDVVKVNLYGAQDQRIFVEFSQAKLANLGVTPQAIFDSLARQNAVAASGVFETQANRIPVRISGALSGAAAVAETPVEANGRVFRLGDVADVAAGFKDPPDFLVRYGGRPALAIGVVMAKGGNILTLGETLKSVMDEARAATPVGIEFTQIADQPKVVEHAVGEFTRSFIEALAIVLLVSFLSLGLRTGVVVALSVPLVLSVVFVVMNIMGLDLQRITLGALIIALGLLVDDAIIAVEMMVVKMEQGVDRMKAATFAWESTAFPMLTGTLVTAAAFLPVGFAPSTSGEYAGGIFWVVSIALVASWFVAVVFTPYLGVKLLPDFAGRQSHDEEEIYHSRAYRALRRLIAWSVDNRIAVVVAVVGLMAVAAAGY
;
A
#
# COMPACT_ATOMS: atom_id res chain seq x y z
N MET A 1 -1.05 -6.35 -51.04
CA MET A 1 -0.46 -6.44 -49.70
C MET A 1 -1.02 -7.69 -49.02
N ARG A 2 -0.20 -8.73 -48.74
CA ARG A 2 -0.65 -9.86 -47.92
C ARG A 2 -1.03 -9.31 -46.57
N ARG A 3 -2.31 -9.41 -46.20
CA ARG A 3 -2.76 -9.01 -44.85
C ARG A 3 -1.99 -9.86 -43.83
N LEU A 4 -1.42 -9.23 -42.83
CA LEU A 4 -0.66 -9.90 -41.76
C LEU A 4 -1.64 -10.83 -41.02
N ASN A 5 -1.45 -12.15 -41.15
CA ASN A 5 -2.25 -13.15 -40.44
C ASN A 5 -1.35 -13.80 -39.39
N LEU A 6 -1.57 -13.40 -38.11
CA LEU A 6 -0.75 -13.87 -36.98
C LEU A 6 -0.96 -15.36 -36.71
N SER A 7 -2.16 -15.88 -36.93
CA SER A 7 -2.44 -17.32 -36.78
C SER A 7 -1.70 -18.15 -37.83
N GLU A 8 -1.71 -17.72 -39.11
CA GLU A 8 -0.93 -18.36 -40.18
C GLU A 8 0.56 -18.35 -39.88
N TRP A 9 1.06 -17.19 -39.40
CA TRP A 9 2.47 -17.05 -39.05
C TRP A 9 2.86 -18.00 -37.91
N ALA A 10 2.07 -18.05 -36.84
CA ALA A 10 2.32 -18.90 -35.68
C ALA A 10 2.33 -20.39 -36.02
N VAL A 11 1.39 -20.84 -36.87
CA VAL A 11 1.29 -22.23 -37.28
C VAL A 11 2.38 -22.62 -38.30
N ARG A 12 2.85 -21.68 -39.11
CA ARG A 12 3.99 -21.93 -40.04
C ARG A 12 5.34 -21.98 -39.32
N HIS A 13 5.53 -21.19 -38.22
CA HIS A 13 6.77 -21.13 -37.47
C HIS A 13 6.67 -21.91 -36.14
N GLN A 14 6.29 -23.19 -36.22
CA GLN A 14 5.95 -24.02 -35.06
C GLN A 14 7.01 -24.03 -33.95
N ALA A 15 8.29 -24.19 -34.31
CA ALA A 15 9.39 -24.24 -33.36
C ALA A 15 9.54 -22.90 -32.59
N PHE A 16 9.38 -21.78 -33.31
CA PHE A 16 9.45 -20.46 -32.72
C PHE A 16 8.24 -20.17 -31.82
N THR A 17 7.04 -20.57 -32.23
CA THR A 17 5.81 -20.43 -31.44
C THR A 17 5.90 -21.26 -30.17
N LEU A 18 6.41 -22.50 -30.24
CA LEU A 18 6.65 -23.33 -29.04
C LEU A 18 7.66 -22.68 -28.11
N PHE A 19 8.75 -22.14 -28.65
CA PHE A 19 9.73 -21.39 -27.85
C PHE A 19 9.08 -20.20 -27.16
N LEU A 20 8.25 -19.41 -27.84
CA LEU A 20 7.54 -18.29 -27.25
C LEU A 20 6.58 -18.73 -26.13
N ILE A 21 5.85 -19.84 -26.31
CA ILE A 21 4.98 -20.42 -25.29
C ILE A 21 5.79 -20.72 -24.02
N ILE A 22 6.90 -21.47 -24.17
CA ILE A 22 7.73 -21.85 -23.02
C ILE A 22 8.37 -20.62 -22.38
N ALA A 23 8.91 -19.70 -23.17
CA ALA A 23 9.50 -18.46 -22.68
C ALA A 23 8.49 -17.61 -21.90
N THR A 24 7.26 -17.51 -22.39
CA THR A 24 6.16 -16.79 -21.73
C THR A 24 5.81 -17.44 -20.38
N LEU A 25 5.69 -18.76 -20.32
CA LEU A 25 5.40 -19.48 -19.08
C LEU A 25 6.52 -19.29 -18.04
N VAL A 26 7.78 -19.42 -18.46
CA VAL A 26 8.93 -19.22 -17.57
C VAL A 26 9.02 -17.77 -17.08
N ALA A 27 8.87 -16.81 -18.00
CA ALA A 27 8.87 -15.39 -17.65
C ALA A 27 7.70 -15.03 -16.71
N GLY A 28 6.52 -15.60 -16.95
CA GLY A 28 5.35 -15.41 -16.10
C GLY A 28 5.56 -15.96 -14.69
N ALA A 29 6.09 -17.18 -14.58
CA ALA A 29 6.41 -17.79 -13.28
C ALA A 29 7.47 -16.98 -12.52
N ALA A 30 8.53 -16.54 -13.21
CA ALA A 30 9.56 -15.69 -12.63
C ALA A 30 9.03 -14.32 -12.21
N SER A 31 8.11 -13.72 -12.98
CA SER A 31 7.47 -12.46 -12.63
C SER A 31 6.55 -12.61 -11.43
N TYR A 32 5.75 -13.67 -11.36
CA TYR A 32 4.88 -13.95 -10.21
C TYR A 32 5.64 -14.02 -8.88
N THR A 33 6.85 -14.59 -8.87
CA THR A 33 7.68 -14.64 -7.66
C THR A 33 8.30 -13.31 -7.28
N LYS A 34 8.45 -12.38 -8.25
CA LYS A 34 9.03 -11.05 -8.04
C LYS A 34 8.01 -9.97 -7.72
N LEU A 35 6.71 -10.21 -7.99
CA LEU A 35 5.66 -9.26 -7.69
C LEU A 35 5.61 -8.97 -6.19
N GLY A 36 5.53 -7.69 -5.82
CA GLY A 36 5.26 -7.24 -4.47
C GLY A 36 3.95 -7.82 -3.96
N ARG A 37 3.86 -8.04 -2.65
CA ARG A 37 2.67 -8.57 -2.00
C ARG A 37 2.29 -7.67 -0.84
N ALA A 38 1.09 -7.12 -0.90
CA ALA A 38 0.52 -6.26 0.12
C ALA A 38 -0.92 -6.68 0.41
N GLU A 39 -1.50 -6.20 1.50
CA GLU A 39 -2.91 -6.43 1.80
C GLU A 39 -3.80 -5.63 0.84
N ASP A 40 -3.58 -4.32 0.84
CA ASP A 40 -4.34 -3.36 0.05
C ASP A 40 -3.43 -2.52 -0.85
N PRO A 41 -3.96 -1.92 -1.91
CA PRO A 41 -3.21 -1.00 -2.74
C PRO A 41 -2.80 0.23 -1.93
N SER A 42 -1.57 0.69 -2.16
CA SER A 42 -1.13 1.97 -1.61
C SER A 42 -1.88 3.11 -2.29
N PHE A 43 -2.43 4.01 -1.49
CA PHE A 43 -3.02 5.27 -1.97
C PHE A 43 -2.35 6.45 -1.27
N THR A 44 -2.48 7.63 -1.87
CA THR A 44 -1.83 8.83 -1.35
C THR A 44 -2.77 9.59 -0.42
N ILE A 45 -2.35 9.79 0.82
CA ILE A 45 -3.08 10.61 1.79
C ILE A 45 -2.86 12.08 1.45
N LYS A 46 -3.94 12.78 1.11
CA LYS A 46 -3.94 14.17 0.62
C LYS A 46 -4.32 15.13 1.74
N LEU A 47 -3.78 14.89 2.93
CA LEU A 47 -4.00 15.76 4.08
C LEU A 47 -2.76 15.78 4.99
N ALA A 48 -2.59 16.86 5.74
CA ALA A 48 -1.57 17.01 6.77
C ALA A 48 -2.18 17.62 8.03
N ASN A 49 -1.63 17.24 9.19
CA ASN A 49 -2.01 17.84 10.47
C ASN A 49 -1.00 18.91 10.85
N VAL A 50 -1.52 20.08 11.24
CA VAL A 50 -0.71 21.19 11.76
C VAL A 50 -1.13 21.45 13.21
N THR A 51 -0.17 21.45 14.13
CA THR A 51 -0.44 21.70 15.55
C THR A 51 0.39 22.86 16.07
N ALA A 52 -0.18 23.65 16.99
CA ALA A 52 0.56 24.70 17.66
C ALA A 52 0.11 24.81 19.12
N VAL A 53 1.07 25.17 19.99
CA VAL A 53 0.84 25.33 21.43
C VAL A 53 1.27 26.73 21.85
N TRP A 54 0.39 27.47 22.49
CA TRP A 54 0.70 28.78 23.09
C TRP A 54 0.32 28.76 24.56
N PRO A 55 1.27 28.50 25.46
CA PRO A 55 1.00 28.38 26.89
C PRO A 55 0.35 29.63 27.45
N GLY A 56 -0.75 29.45 28.20
CA GLY A 56 -1.50 30.52 28.83
C GLY A 56 -2.53 31.25 27.96
N ALA A 57 -2.58 30.96 26.65
CA ALA A 57 -3.58 31.56 25.78
C ALA A 57 -4.97 30.95 25.99
N SER A 58 -6.02 31.77 25.87
CA SER A 58 -7.39 31.28 25.81
C SER A 58 -7.69 30.61 24.46
N ALA A 59 -8.78 29.84 24.37
CA ALA A 59 -9.22 29.25 23.10
C ALA A 59 -9.48 30.33 22.03
N ARG A 60 -9.97 31.52 22.44
CA ARG A 60 -10.21 32.64 21.56
C ARG A 60 -8.92 33.28 21.05
N ASP A 61 -7.92 33.44 21.93
CA ASP A 61 -6.60 33.93 21.53
C ASP A 61 -5.95 32.97 20.51
N MET A 62 -6.07 31.66 20.75
CA MET A 62 -5.60 30.63 19.80
C MET A 62 -6.32 30.74 18.46
N GLN A 63 -7.62 30.99 18.47
CA GLN A 63 -8.41 31.16 17.24
C GLN A 63 -8.00 32.42 16.49
N ASP A 64 -8.01 33.59 17.16
CA ASP A 64 -7.91 34.89 16.49
C ASP A 64 -6.45 35.21 16.11
N GLN A 65 -5.47 34.81 16.91
CA GLN A 65 -4.05 35.18 16.71
C GLN A 65 -3.18 34.08 16.10
N VAL A 66 -3.63 32.82 16.15
CA VAL A 66 -2.88 31.69 15.61
C VAL A 66 -3.63 31.04 14.47
N ALA A 67 -4.83 30.49 14.73
CA ALA A 67 -5.56 29.70 13.75
C ALA A 67 -5.96 30.52 12.52
N ASP A 68 -6.61 31.67 12.69
CA ASP A 68 -7.05 32.53 11.59
C ASP A 68 -5.90 32.96 10.67
N ARG A 69 -4.74 33.30 11.25
CA ARG A 69 -3.55 33.69 10.48
C ARG A 69 -2.98 32.53 9.67
N ILE A 70 -2.91 31.36 10.28
CA ILE A 70 -2.44 30.13 9.60
C ILE A 70 -3.44 29.75 8.50
N GLU A 71 -4.75 29.72 8.78
CA GLU A 71 -5.79 29.37 7.82
C GLU A 71 -5.74 30.25 6.56
N LYS A 72 -5.63 31.57 6.74
CA LYS A 72 -5.50 32.53 5.63
C LYS A 72 -4.28 32.21 4.76
N LYS A 73 -3.17 31.80 5.37
CA LYS A 73 -1.96 31.45 4.64
C LYS A 73 -2.07 30.12 3.93
N LEU A 74 -2.77 29.16 4.50
CA LEU A 74 -3.00 27.85 3.91
C LEU A 74 -3.91 27.89 2.68
N GLN A 75 -4.84 28.84 2.60
CA GLN A 75 -5.71 29.07 1.43
C GLN A 75 -4.93 29.45 0.17
N GLU A 76 -3.69 29.91 0.29
CA GLU A 76 -2.83 30.22 -0.86
C GLU A 76 -2.19 28.96 -1.49
N LEU A 77 -2.36 27.77 -0.87
CA LEU A 77 -1.77 26.54 -1.38
C LEU A 77 -2.49 26.05 -2.63
N PRO A 78 -1.74 25.58 -3.64
CA PRO A 78 -2.36 24.89 -4.79
C PRO A 78 -3.13 23.67 -4.31
N TYR A 79 -4.20 23.31 -5.02
CA TYR A 79 -5.05 22.18 -4.67
C TYR A 79 -5.66 22.23 -3.25
N PHE A 80 -5.62 23.36 -2.56
CA PHE A 80 -6.31 23.51 -1.28
C PHE A 80 -7.81 23.24 -1.44
N ASP A 81 -8.39 22.40 -0.58
CA ASP A 81 -9.83 22.17 -0.50
C ASP A 81 -10.39 22.89 0.73
N ARG A 82 -10.01 22.46 1.91
CA ARG A 82 -10.46 23.03 3.18
C ARG A 82 -9.48 22.76 4.32
N VAL A 83 -9.63 23.50 5.38
CA VAL A 83 -9.01 23.22 6.67
C VAL A 83 -10.08 23.02 7.74
N GLN A 84 -9.87 22.02 8.58
CA GLN A 84 -10.71 21.76 9.76
C GLN A 84 -9.88 22.08 11.00
N THR A 85 -10.31 23.07 11.74
CA THR A 85 -9.57 23.59 12.88
C THR A 85 -10.29 23.27 14.19
N TYR A 86 -9.53 22.77 15.15
CA TYR A 86 -9.95 22.59 16.54
C TYR A 86 -9.05 23.41 17.44
N THR A 87 -9.64 24.30 18.24
CA THR A 87 -8.93 25.14 19.21
C THR A 87 -9.44 24.88 20.63
N LYS A 88 -8.54 24.85 21.56
CA LYS A 88 -8.79 24.85 23.01
C LYS A 88 -7.77 25.74 23.73
N PRO A 89 -7.92 26.04 25.03
CA PRO A 89 -6.89 26.80 25.73
C PRO A 89 -5.49 26.23 25.52
N SER A 90 -4.58 27.10 25.14
CA SER A 90 -3.16 26.82 24.87
C SER A 90 -2.85 25.90 23.68
N PHE A 91 -3.85 25.42 22.92
CA PHE A 91 -3.60 24.44 21.84
C PHE A 91 -4.51 24.65 20.64
N THR A 92 -3.96 24.47 19.43
CA THR A 92 -4.72 24.34 18.19
C THR A 92 -4.23 23.17 17.36
N ALA A 93 -5.16 22.47 16.71
CA ALA A 93 -4.89 21.45 15.71
C ALA A 93 -5.70 21.76 14.44
N MET A 94 -5.05 21.68 13.30
CA MET A 94 -5.64 21.94 11.99
C MET A 94 -5.38 20.77 11.08
N GLN A 95 -6.44 20.26 10.47
CA GLN A 95 -6.36 19.25 9.41
C GLN A 95 -6.47 19.95 8.07
N VAL A 96 -5.36 20.06 7.36
CA VAL A 96 -5.25 20.69 6.04
C VAL A 96 -5.55 19.64 4.98
N ILE A 97 -6.65 19.80 4.26
CA ILE A 97 -7.15 18.83 3.29
C ILE A 97 -6.97 19.42 1.89
N PHE A 98 -6.30 18.67 1.02
CA PHE A 98 -6.15 18.98 -0.39
C PHE A 98 -7.26 18.33 -1.21
N LYS A 99 -7.56 18.89 -2.38
CA LYS A 99 -8.57 18.36 -3.30
C LYS A 99 -8.29 16.89 -3.62
N ASP A 100 -9.32 16.09 -3.67
CA ASP A 100 -9.21 14.66 -4.01
C ASP A 100 -8.61 14.42 -5.41
N THR A 101 -8.79 15.38 -6.31
CA THR A 101 -8.20 15.39 -7.66
C THR A 101 -6.69 15.71 -7.70
N THR A 102 -6.05 15.97 -6.55
CA THR A 102 -4.61 16.25 -6.50
C THR A 102 -3.81 15.06 -7.01
N PRO A 103 -2.92 15.24 -8.00
CA PRO A 103 -2.08 14.15 -8.47
C PRO A 103 -1.15 13.64 -7.36
N PRO A 104 -0.99 12.31 -7.16
CA PRO A 104 -0.12 11.74 -6.13
C PRO A 104 1.31 12.28 -6.15
N SER A 105 1.85 12.50 -7.33
CA SER A 105 3.21 13.05 -7.52
C SER A 105 3.40 14.48 -7.01
N GLN A 106 2.31 15.23 -6.84
CA GLN A 106 2.34 16.61 -6.34
C GLN A 106 2.26 16.69 -4.81
N VAL A 107 1.80 15.64 -4.13
CA VAL A 107 1.54 15.69 -2.69
C VAL A 107 2.82 15.95 -1.85
N PRO A 108 3.97 15.32 -2.13
CA PRO A 108 5.20 15.64 -1.39
C PRO A 108 5.63 17.11 -1.55
N TRP A 109 5.45 17.66 -2.75
CA TRP A 109 5.73 19.08 -3.00
C TRP A 109 4.76 20.00 -2.26
N LEU A 110 3.48 19.63 -2.17
CA LEU A 110 2.49 20.39 -1.40
C LEU A 110 2.83 20.41 0.10
N PHE A 111 3.29 19.30 0.66
CA PHE A 111 3.74 19.24 2.06
C PHE A 111 4.99 20.08 2.29
N TYR A 112 5.89 20.14 1.33
CA TYR A 112 7.01 21.07 1.38
C TYR A 112 6.54 22.54 1.34
N LEU A 113 5.62 22.87 0.43
CA LEU A 113 5.05 24.22 0.35
C LEU A 113 4.30 24.60 1.62
N LEU A 114 3.55 23.67 2.20
CA LEU A 114 2.85 23.86 3.49
C LEU A 114 3.85 24.30 4.57
N ARG A 115 4.95 23.56 4.75
CA ARG A 115 5.99 23.92 5.72
C ARG A 115 6.61 25.27 5.41
N LYS A 116 6.90 25.54 4.15
CA LYS A 116 7.44 26.83 3.73
C LYS A 116 6.50 27.98 4.08
N LYS A 117 5.21 27.87 3.72
CA LYS A 117 4.20 28.88 3.99
C LYS A 117 4.02 29.16 5.48
N LEU A 118 4.04 28.11 6.30
CA LEU A 118 3.98 28.24 7.76
C LEU A 118 5.22 28.93 8.34
N ASN A 119 6.40 28.64 7.80
CA ASN A 119 7.62 29.29 8.21
C ASN A 119 7.66 30.78 7.77
N ASP A 120 7.13 31.11 6.61
CA ASP A 120 7.06 32.50 6.12
C ASP A 120 6.25 33.43 7.04
N ILE A 121 5.21 32.91 7.72
CA ILE A 121 4.38 33.71 8.65
C ILE A 121 4.81 33.60 10.12
N ARG A 122 5.91 32.89 10.42
CA ARG A 122 6.31 32.66 11.81
C ARG A 122 6.56 33.94 12.60
N ALA A 123 7.05 34.99 11.95
CA ALA A 123 7.26 36.29 12.55
C ALA A 123 5.96 37.04 12.91
N ASP A 124 4.86 36.69 12.23
CA ASP A 124 3.55 37.29 12.46
C ASP A 124 2.76 36.58 13.57
N LEU A 125 3.25 35.41 14.01
CA LEU A 125 2.65 34.63 15.08
C LEU A 125 3.19 35.06 16.46
N PRO A 126 2.47 34.77 17.56
CA PRO A 126 2.92 35.13 18.93
C PRO A 126 4.34 34.61 19.24
N ALA A 127 5.16 35.45 19.88
CA ALA A 127 6.59 35.17 20.13
C ALA A 127 6.83 33.88 20.95
N ASN A 128 5.92 33.53 21.85
CA ASN A 128 6.03 32.34 22.69
C ASN A 128 5.28 31.13 22.14
N LEU A 129 4.89 31.17 20.87
CA LEU A 129 4.22 30.05 20.21
C LEU A 129 5.22 28.91 19.96
N ILE A 130 4.88 27.73 20.41
CA ILE A 130 5.56 26.48 20.10
C ILE A 130 4.91 25.87 18.85
N GLY A 131 5.69 25.55 17.83
CA GLY A 131 5.19 25.18 16.49
C GLY A 131 5.06 26.42 15.59
N PRO A 132 4.25 26.40 14.52
CA PRO A 132 3.40 25.28 14.07
C PRO A 132 4.21 24.07 13.59
N ASP A 133 3.85 22.90 14.10
CA ASP A 133 4.45 21.61 13.70
C ASP A 133 3.56 20.92 12.68
N VAL A 134 4.17 20.36 11.64
CA VAL A 134 3.48 19.68 10.53
C VAL A 134 3.73 18.19 10.60
N ASN A 135 2.66 17.41 10.74
CA ASN A 135 2.67 15.96 10.58
C ASN A 135 1.96 15.55 9.30
N ASP A 136 2.70 15.07 8.33
CA ASP A 136 2.26 14.52 7.04
C ASP A 136 2.56 13.01 6.91
N GLU A 137 3.13 12.40 7.95
CA GLU A 137 3.50 10.99 8.03
C GLU A 137 2.52 10.14 8.85
N PHE A 138 1.41 10.73 9.32
CA PHE A 138 0.44 10.00 10.16
C PHE A 138 -0.28 8.87 9.39
N GLY A 139 -0.15 8.83 8.08
CA GLY A 139 -0.67 7.76 7.22
C GLY A 139 0.27 6.57 7.07
N ASP A 140 1.47 6.60 7.65
CA ASP A 140 2.34 5.45 7.69
C ASP A 140 1.73 4.40 8.62
N VAL A 141 1.36 3.24 8.04
CA VAL A 141 0.71 2.16 8.78
C VAL A 141 1.76 1.16 9.24
N ASP A 142 1.72 0.82 10.52
CA ASP A 142 2.54 -0.27 11.06
C ASP A 142 2.03 -1.61 10.54
N SER A 143 2.82 -2.28 9.72
CA SER A 143 2.50 -3.59 9.15
C SER A 143 2.56 -4.71 10.20
N VAL A 144 3.42 -4.53 11.21
CA VAL A 144 3.55 -5.45 12.35
C VAL A 144 3.72 -4.64 13.62
N GLN A 145 3.03 -5.05 14.68
CA GLN A 145 3.18 -4.42 15.99
C GLN A 145 3.46 -5.47 17.08
N TYR A 146 4.42 -5.15 17.93
CA TYR A 146 4.78 -5.93 19.10
C TYR A 146 4.55 -5.13 20.37
N MET A 147 3.96 -5.78 21.38
CA MET A 147 3.89 -5.26 22.76
C MET A 147 5.04 -5.82 23.56
N LEU A 148 5.80 -4.94 24.20
CA LEU A 148 6.87 -5.26 25.13
C LEU A 148 6.36 -5.05 26.55
N THR A 149 6.30 -6.13 27.32
CA THR A 149 5.92 -6.15 28.73
C THR A 149 7.02 -6.77 29.57
N GLY A 150 7.08 -6.43 30.86
CA GLY A 150 8.04 -7.03 31.77
C GLY A 150 7.45 -7.23 33.18
N GLU A 151 7.62 -8.43 33.74
CA GLU A 151 7.34 -8.70 35.15
C GLU A 151 8.56 -8.36 35.99
N GLY A 152 8.43 -7.35 36.87
CA GLY A 152 9.53 -6.88 37.71
C GLY A 152 10.61 -6.08 36.98
N ALA A 153 10.44 -5.80 35.69
CA ALA A 153 11.34 -4.95 34.94
C ALA A 153 11.01 -3.47 35.17
N ASP A 154 12.03 -2.65 35.40
CA ASP A 154 11.90 -1.22 35.41
C ASP A 154 11.56 -0.69 34.01
N TYR A 155 10.76 0.37 33.94
CA TYR A 155 10.39 1.04 32.70
C TYR A 155 11.59 1.51 31.86
N ALA A 156 12.69 1.94 32.53
CA ALA A 156 13.94 2.31 31.86
C ALA A 156 14.59 1.11 31.14
N GLN A 157 14.53 -0.07 31.75
CA GLN A 157 15.02 -1.30 31.14
C GLN A 157 14.19 -1.68 29.92
N LEU A 158 12.86 -1.61 30.02
CA LEU A 158 11.96 -1.84 28.87
C LEU A 158 12.27 -0.88 27.71
N LYS A 159 12.48 0.40 28.00
CA LYS A 159 12.85 1.40 26.99
C LYS A 159 14.18 1.07 26.32
N THR A 160 15.19 0.68 27.09
CA THR A 160 16.51 0.30 26.56
C THR A 160 16.43 -0.91 25.64
N ILE A 161 15.62 -1.91 26.01
CA ILE A 161 15.40 -3.12 25.20
C ILE A 161 14.62 -2.75 23.93
N ALA A 162 13.58 -1.92 24.03
CA ALA A 162 12.80 -1.45 22.89
C ALA A 162 13.67 -0.69 21.88
N GLU A 163 14.56 0.20 22.34
CA GLU A 163 15.49 0.94 21.48
C GLU A 163 16.53 0.00 20.83
N SER A 164 17.04 -0.99 21.55
CA SER A 164 17.94 -2.00 20.99
C SER A 164 17.23 -2.83 19.90
N LEU A 165 16.00 -3.25 20.16
CA LEU A 165 15.20 -4.00 19.20
C LEU A 165 14.89 -3.13 17.97
N ARG A 166 14.52 -1.86 18.16
CA ARG A 166 14.30 -0.89 17.07
C ARG A 166 15.49 -0.84 16.13
N GLN A 167 16.72 -0.77 16.66
CA GLN A 167 17.95 -0.73 15.85
C GLN A 167 18.18 -2.03 15.07
N ARG A 168 17.77 -3.17 15.59
CA ARG A 168 17.85 -4.45 14.88
C ARG A 168 16.81 -4.54 13.78
N LEU A 169 15.57 -4.16 14.07
CA LEU A 169 14.45 -4.15 13.09
C LEU A 169 14.71 -3.21 11.91
N LEU A 170 15.33 -2.05 12.15
CA LEU A 170 15.71 -1.10 11.08
C LEU A 170 16.75 -1.66 10.09
N LYS A 171 17.46 -2.73 10.44
CA LYS A 171 18.42 -3.40 9.53
C LYS A 171 17.75 -4.45 8.64
N ALA A 172 16.52 -4.82 8.93
CA ALA A 172 15.80 -5.79 8.13
C ALA A 172 15.44 -5.20 6.74
N PRO A 173 15.58 -5.98 5.67
CA PRO A 173 15.13 -5.56 4.33
C PRO A 173 13.66 -5.13 4.34
N ASP A 174 13.32 -4.17 3.50
CA ASP A 174 11.96 -3.61 3.36
C ASP A 174 11.40 -2.90 4.61
N VAL A 175 12.17 -2.69 5.67
CA VAL A 175 11.78 -1.83 6.80
C VAL A 175 12.21 -0.40 6.54
N VAL A 176 11.24 0.52 6.52
CA VAL A 176 11.50 1.97 6.34
C VAL A 176 11.55 2.70 7.67
N LYS A 177 10.69 2.32 8.60
CA LYS A 177 10.50 3.03 9.86
C LYS A 177 10.13 2.06 10.96
N VAL A 178 10.62 2.32 12.16
CA VAL A 178 10.20 1.59 13.37
C VAL A 178 9.78 2.62 14.42
N ASN A 179 8.52 2.59 14.78
CA ASN A 179 7.91 3.48 15.75
C ASN A 179 7.95 2.87 17.14
N LEU A 180 8.20 3.69 18.15
CA LEU A 180 8.07 3.32 19.56
C LEU A 180 6.92 4.12 20.16
N TYR A 181 5.95 3.43 20.74
CA TYR A 181 4.80 4.05 21.42
C TYR A 181 4.86 3.80 22.92
N GLY A 182 4.45 4.80 23.68
CA GLY A 182 4.45 4.74 25.13
C GLY A 182 5.80 5.05 25.79
N ALA A 183 6.88 5.28 25.01
CA ALA A 183 8.17 5.64 25.55
C ALA A 183 8.12 7.03 26.19
N GLN A 184 8.38 7.09 27.50
CA GLN A 184 8.40 8.34 28.25
C GLN A 184 9.80 8.93 28.30
N ASP A 185 9.89 10.27 28.29
CA ASP A 185 11.14 10.98 28.51
C ASP A 185 11.59 10.84 29.96
N GLN A 186 12.87 10.50 30.14
CA GLN A 186 13.50 10.56 31.46
C GLN A 186 13.68 12.02 31.88
N ARG A 187 13.39 12.30 33.13
CA ARG A 187 13.51 13.64 33.76
C ARG A 187 14.25 13.51 35.07
N ILE A 188 14.93 14.57 35.48
CA ILE A 188 15.47 14.73 36.82
C ILE A 188 14.60 15.78 37.50
N PHE A 189 13.89 15.37 38.50
CA PHE A 189 13.06 16.25 39.34
C PHE A 189 13.92 16.88 40.43
N VAL A 190 13.76 18.18 40.61
CA VAL A 190 14.37 18.95 41.68
C VAL A 190 13.24 19.55 42.49
N GLU A 191 12.88 18.89 43.57
CA GLU A 191 11.77 19.29 44.45
C GLU A 191 12.31 20.08 45.64
N PHE A 192 11.84 21.30 45.83
CA PHE A 192 12.29 22.14 46.92
C PHE A 192 11.13 22.73 47.72
N SER A 193 11.33 22.86 49.03
CA SER A 193 10.39 23.53 49.91
C SER A 193 10.70 25.03 49.93
N GLN A 194 9.70 25.87 49.64
CA GLN A 194 9.85 27.33 49.73
C GLN A 194 10.30 27.80 51.13
N ALA A 195 9.78 27.16 52.21
CA ALA A 195 10.19 27.48 53.56
C ALA A 195 11.68 27.16 53.80
N LYS A 196 12.18 26.04 53.30
CA LYS A 196 13.59 25.65 53.38
C LYS A 196 14.49 26.64 52.63
N LEU A 197 14.10 27.03 51.41
CA LEU A 197 14.82 28.01 50.60
C LEU A 197 14.85 29.39 51.29
N ALA A 198 13.72 29.85 51.85
CA ALA A 198 13.62 31.12 52.54
C ALA A 198 14.52 31.17 53.79
N ASN A 199 14.57 30.09 54.58
CA ASN A 199 15.42 29.99 55.75
C ASN A 199 16.93 30.04 55.41
N LEU A 200 17.31 29.54 54.21
CA LEU A 200 18.70 29.55 53.73
C LEU A 200 19.02 30.79 52.90
N GLY A 201 18.02 31.60 52.59
CA GLY A 201 18.17 32.78 51.73
C GLY A 201 18.48 32.43 50.27
N VAL A 202 18.10 31.22 49.81
CA VAL A 202 18.26 30.76 48.46
C VAL A 202 17.00 31.08 47.66
N THR A 203 17.15 31.69 46.50
CA THR A 203 16.04 31.92 45.56
C THR A 203 15.91 30.79 44.55
N PRO A 204 14.70 30.44 44.05
CA PRO A 204 14.55 29.50 42.95
C PRO A 204 15.38 29.88 41.71
N GLN A 205 15.51 31.19 41.44
CA GLN A 205 16.32 31.69 40.31
C GLN A 205 17.80 31.33 40.47
N ALA A 206 18.34 31.40 41.68
CA ALA A 206 19.75 31.03 41.94
C ALA A 206 20.00 29.53 41.63
N ILE A 207 18.99 28.67 41.87
CA ILE A 207 19.06 27.26 41.49
C ILE A 207 19.08 27.11 39.97
N PHE A 208 18.14 27.77 39.25
CA PHE A 208 18.08 27.72 37.80
C PHE A 208 19.37 28.23 37.12
N ASP A 209 19.90 29.34 37.61
CA ASP A 209 21.13 29.94 37.11
C ASP A 209 22.35 29.03 37.36
N SER A 210 22.40 28.37 38.51
CA SER A 210 23.48 27.44 38.86
C SER A 210 23.44 26.17 37.97
N LEU A 211 22.26 25.59 37.78
CA LEU A 211 22.07 24.45 36.88
C LEU A 211 22.42 24.81 35.42
N ALA A 212 21.99 25.98 34.94
CA ALA A 212 22.29 26.46 33.59
C ALA A 212 23.81 26.66 33.38
N ARG A 213 24.50 27.26 34.35
CA ARG A 213 25.96 27.44 34.29
C ARG A 213 26.71 26.11 34.34
N GLN A 214 26.30 25.18 35.19
CA GLN A 214 26.94 23.88 35.35
C GLN A 214 26.74 22.98 34.12
N ASN A 215 25.56 23.01 33.51
CA ASN A 215 25.22 22.16 32.33
C ASN A 215 25.66 22.81 31.00
N ALA A 216 26.51 23.82 31.03
CA ALA A 216 26.98 24.47 29.85
C ALA A 216 28.11 23.67 29.16
N VAL A 217 27.98 23.41 27.88
CA VAL A 217 29.07 22.92 27.04
C VAL A 217 29.76 24.11 26.42
N ALA A 218 30.93 24.49 26.98
CA ALA A 218 31.72 25.59 26.45
C ALA A 218 32.74 25.08 25.44
N ALA A 219 32.85 25.78 24.32
CA ALA A 219 33.93 25.57 23.35
C ALA A 219 35.25 26.13 23.97
N SER A 220 36.08 25.22 24.49
CA SER A 220 37.28 25.57 25.28
C SER A 220 38.55 25.75 24.43
N GLY A 221 38.41 25.75 23.09
CA GLY A 221 39.52 25.93 22.17
C GLY A 221 40.19 24.63 21.75
N VAL A 222 41.33 24.77 21.11
CA VAL A 222 42.09 23.65 20.54
C VAL A 222 43.55 23.81 20.96
N PHE A 223 44.15 22.75 21.42
CA PHE A 223 45.59 22.70 21.64
C PHE A 223 46.26 22.16 20.35
N GLU A 224 47.05 23.00 19.69
CA GLU A 224 47.75 22.62 18.45
C GLU A 224 49.20 22.25 18.77
N THR A 225 49.60 21.07 18.30
CA THR A 225 50.97 20.60 18.25
C THR A 225 51.45 20.59 16.80
N GLN A 226 52.76 20.42 16.54
CA GLN A 226 53.27 20.30 15.17
C GLN A 226 52.63 19.13 14.37
N ALA A 227 52.10 18.11 15.02
CA ALA A 227 51.53 16.91 14.39
C ALA A 227 50.02 16.72 14.59
N ASN A 228 49.44 17.31 15.65
CA ASN A 228 48.04 17.01 16.03
C ASN A 228 47.31 18.26 16.52
N ARG A 229 46.02 18.32 16.20
CA ARG A 229 45.06 19.30 16.70
C ARG A 229 44.16 18.63 17.73
N ILE A 230 44.33 18.93 19.02
CA ILE A 230 43.63 18.29 20.12
C ILE A 230 42.53 19.25 20.62
N PRO A 231 41.25 18.95 20.41
CA PRO A 231 40.18 19.77 20.96
C PRO A 231 40.16 19.65 22.50
N VAL A 232 40.17 20.79 23.17
CA VAL A 232 40.00 20.86 24.63
C VAL A 232 38.51 20.91 24.90
N ARG A 233 37.99 19.94 25.65
CA ARG A 233 36.60 19.87 26.04
C ARG A 233 36.48 20.01 27.55
N ILE A 234 35.77 21.05 28.00
CA ILE A 234 35.35 21.16 29.36
C ILE A 234 33.99 20.45 29.47
N SER A 235 33.94 19.36 30.25
CA SER A 235 32.73 18.60 30.49
C SER A 235 32.12 19.06 31.81
N GLY A 236 31.09 19.90 31.72
CA GLY A 236 30.21 20.25 32.84
C GLY A 236 28.86 19.52 32.78
N ALA A 237 28.71 18.53 31.85
CA ALA A 237 27.44 17.86 31.65
C ALA A 237 27.00 17.08 32.92
N LEU A 238 25.76 17.35 33.37
CA LEU A 238 25.13 16.66 34.48
C LEU A 238 24.69 15.26 34.03
N SER A 239 25.41 14.22 34.46
CA SER A 239 25.24 12.86 33.98
C SER A 239 24.16 12.05 34.72
N GLY A 240 23.39 12.64 35.63
CA GLY A 240 22.34 11.98 36.38
C GLY A 240 21.93 12.73 37.63
N ALA A 241 20.98 12.18 38.37
CA ALA A 241 20.42 12.83 39.57
C ALA A 241 21.49 13.11 40.65
N ALA A 242 22.45 12.20 40.83
CA ALA A 242 23.56 12.40 41.77
C ALA A 242 24.42 13.61 41.37
N ALA A 243 24.78 13.75 40.08
CA ALA A 243 25.57 14.90 39.62
C ALA A 243 24.78 16.21 39.74
N VAL A 244 23.44 16.19 39.55
CA VAL A 244 22.56 17.34 39.76
C VAL A 244 22.52 17.68 41.23
N ALA A 245 22.42 16.71 42.15
CA ALA A 245 22.41 16.95 43.61
C ALA A 245 23.72 17.60 44.11
N GLU A 246 24.85 17.27 43.52
CA GLU A 246 26.18 17.85 43.88
C GLU A 246 26.40 19.25 43.28
N THR A 247 25.50 19.78 42.45
CA THR A 247 25.64 21.11 41.83
C THR A 247 25.73 22.20 42.91
N PRO A 248 26.80 23.05 42.88
CA PRO A 248 26.92 24.15 43.84
C PRO A 248 25.94 25.29 43.51
N VAL A 249 25.16 25.69 44.51
CA VAL A 249 24.23 26.82 44.48
C VAL A 249 24.76 27.90 45.40
N GLU A 250 25.06 29.08 44.84
CA GLU A 250 25.54 30.23 45.59
C GLU A 250 24.38 31.14 45.96
N ALA A 251 24.25 31.46 47.27
CA ALA A 251 23.29 32.42 47.77
C ALA A 251 23.87 33.13 49.01
N ASN A 252 23.73 34.45 49.06
CA ASN A 252 24.17 35.30 50.18
C ASN A 252 25.63 35.08 50.59
N GLY A 253 26.55 34.85 49.60
CA GLY A 253 27.96 34.60 49.84
C GLY A 253 28.29 33.24 50.45
N ARG A 254 27.33 32.33 50.49
CA ARG A 254 27.51 30.92 50.90
C ARG A 254 27.25 30.00 49.73
N VAL A 255 27.94 28.89 49.71
CA VAL A 255 27.78 27.82 48.70
C VAL A 255 27.13 26.63 49.38
N PHE A 256 26.04 26.16 48.81
CA PHE A 256 25.30 24.96 49.23
C PHE A 256 25.37 23.92 48.08
N ARG A 257 25.27 22.63 48.38
CA ARG A 257 24.95 21.63 47.39
C ARG A 257 23.46 21.67 47.10
N LEU A 258 23.06 21.49 45.86
CA LEU A 258 21.64 21.44 45.51
C LEU A 258 20.88 20.39 46.32
N GLY A 259 21.46 19.20 46.56
CA GLY A 259 20.89 18.14 47.39
C GLY A 259 20.70 18.51 48.86
N ASP A 260 21.38 19.58 49.40
CA ASP A 260 21.18 20.06 50.74
C ASP A 260 19.90 20.92 50.85
N VAL A 261 19.46 21.52 49.72
CA VAL A 261 18.34 22.47 49.67
C VAL A 261 17.11 21.91 48.94
N ALA A 262 17.28 20.87 48.13
CA ALA A 262 16.24 20.24 47.32
C ALA A 262 16.37 18.70 47.33
N ASP A 263 15.29 18.01 47.11
CA ASP A 263 15.28 16.57 46.85
C ASP A 263 15.45 16.36 45.35
N VAL A 264 16.48 15.58 44.95
CA VAL A 264 16.82 15.34 43.55
C VAL A 264 16.61 13.87 43.22
N ALA A 265 15.67 13.60 42.33
CA ALA A 265 15.30 12.25 41.95
C ALA A 265 15.21 12.10 40.43
N ALA A 266 15.65 10.95 39.89
CA ALA A 266 15.39 10.58 38.52
C ALA A 266 14.00 9.95 38.41
N GLY A 267 13.29 10.27 37.33
CA GLY A 267 11.96 9.73 37.06
C GLY A 267 11.60 9.85 35.58
N PHE A 268 10.34 9.69 35.29
CA PHE A 268 9.81 9.89 33.95
C PHE A 268 8.86 11.10 33.95
N LYS A 269 8.61 11.64 32.75
CA LYS A 269 7.69 12.78 32.61
C LYS A 269 6.34 12.49 33.27
N ASP A 270 5.90 13.40 34.17
CA ASP A 270 4.64 13.35 34.87
C ASP A 270 3.89 14.69 34.71
N PRO A 271 2.64 14.72 34.22
CA PRO A 271 1.89 13.59 33.70
C PRO A 271 2.48 13.05 32.38
N PRO A 272 2.32 11.73 32.09
CA PRO A 272 2.80 11.13 30.88
C PRO A 272 2.03 11.62 29.64
N ASP A 273 2.72 11.86 28.53
CA ASP A 273 2.08 12.32 27.29
C ASP A 273 1.21 11.23 26.64
N PHE A 274 1.71 10.01 26.61
CA PHE A 274 1.08 8.88 25.96
C PHE A 274 1.43 7.58 26.68
N LEU A 275 0.42 6.87 27.17
CA LEU A 275 0.58 5.61 27.87
C LEU A 275 0.08 4.44 27.02
N VAL A 276 0.90 3.39 26.93
CA VAL A 276 0.51 2.11 26.37
C VAL A 276 0.36 1.10 27.50
N ARG A 277 -0.71 0.31 27.46
CA ARG A 277 -0.97 -0.78 28.41
C ARG A 277 -1.38 -2.03 27.66
N TYR A 278 -0.88 -3.16 28.07
CA TYR A 278 -1.25 -4.47 27.57
C TYR A 278 -1.64 -5.38 28.73
N GLY A 279 -2.85 -5.96 28.68
CA GLY A 279 -3.38 -6.74 29.79
C GLY A 279 -3.47 -5.97 31.12
N GLY A 280 -3.72 -4.63 31.07
CA GLY A 280 -3.77 -3.74 32.23
C GLY A 280 -2.41 -3.31 32.78
N ARG A 281 -1.29 -3.87 32.31
CA ARG A 281 0.08 -3.53 32.72
C ARG A 281 0.68 -2.45 31.82
N PRO A 282 1.60 -1.62 32.33
CA PRO A 282 2.39 -0.72 31.49
C PRO A 282 3.17 -1.53 30.43
N ALA A 283 3.18 -1.04 29.19
CA ALA A 283 3.83 -1.68 28.07
C ALA A 283 4.44 -0.62 27.14
N LEU A 284 5.37 -1.04 26.29
CA LEU A 284 5.82 -0.28 25.13
C LEU A 284 5.35 -1.00 23.86
N ALA A 285 4.86 -0.24 22.88
CA ALA A 285 4.56 -0.82 21.58
C ALA A 285 5.64 -0.47 20.56
N ILE A 286 5.98 -1.43 19.73
CA ILE A 286 6.98 -1.30 18.67
C ILE A 286 6.25 -1.61 17.36
N GLY A 287 6.12 -0.60 16.49
CA GLY A 287 5.48 -0.71 15.19
C GLY A 287 6.50 -0.71 14.07
N VAL A 288 6.34 -1.58 13.09
CA VAL A 288 7.23 -1.72 11.93
C VAL A 288 6.48 -1.31 10.67
N VAL A 289 7.01 -0.31 9.95
CA VAL A 289 6.46 0.18 8.68
C VAL A 289 7.25 -0.41 7.51
N MET A 290 6.53 -1.02 6.56
CA MET A 290 7.12 -1.61 5.36
C MET A 290 7.35 -0.57 4.26
N ALA A 291 8.38 -0.78 3.43
CA ALA A 291 8.63 0.00 2.22
C ALA A 291 7.50 -0.19 1.19
N LYS A 292 7.19 0.87 0.44
CA LYS A 292 6.25 0.76 -0.69
C LYS A 292 6.81 -0.20 -1.75
N GLY A 293 5.97 -1.12 -2.23
CA GLY A 293 6.39 -2.15 -3.19
C GLY A 293 7.18 -3.31 -2.57
N GLY A 294 7.35 -3.34 -1.23
CA GLY A 294 7.96 -4.46 -0.51
C GLY A 294 7.09 -5.72 -0.51
N ASN A 295 7.69 -6.84 -0.15
CA ASN A 295 6.96 -8.10 0.01
C ASN A 295 6.71 -8.38 1.49
N ILE A 296 5.45 -8.21 1.91
CA ILE A 296 5.06 -8.37 3.32
C ILE A 296 5.30 -9.79 3.86
N LEU A 297 5.23 -10.82 3.02
CA LEU A 297 5.45 -12.21 3.46
C LEU A 297 6.93 -12.44 3.77
N THR A 298 7.83 -11.98 2.89
CA THR A 298 9.27 -12.06 3.12
C THR A 298 9.69 -11.20 4.32
N LEU A 299 9.09 -10.03 4.46
CA LEU A 299 9.29 -9.18 5.64
C LEU A 299 8.88 -9.93 6.91
N GLY A 300 7.71 -10.60 6.92
CA GLY A 300 7.22 -11.37 8.06
C GLY A 300 8.20 -12.47 8.51
N GLU A 301 8.76 -13.23 7.57
CA GLU A 301 9.78 -14.24 7.85
C GLU A 301 11.06 -13.62 8.45
N THR A 302 11.51 -12.50 7.87
CA THR A 302 12.69 -11.79 8.37
C THR A 302 12.47 -11.25 9.78
N LEU A 303 11.32 -10.60 10.02
CA LEU A 303 10.96 -10.06 11.33
C LEU A 303 10.86 -11.18 12.38
N LYS A 304 10.30 -12.34 12.01
CA LYS A 304 10.24 -13.51 12.90
C LYS A 304 11.64 -13.94 13.34
N SER A 305 12.59 -14.03 12.41
CA SER A 305 14.00 -14.38 12.73
C SER A 305 14.63 -13.36 13.69
N VAL A 306 14.47 -12.06 13.40
CA VAL A 306 14.98 -10.98 14.27
C VAL A 306 14.36 -11.04 15.67
N MET A 307 13.05 -11.33 15.75
CA MET A 307 12.34 -11.43 17.03
C MET A 307 12.76 -12.66 17.83
N ASP A 308 13.02 -13.79 17.18
CA ASP A 308 13.51 -15.01 17.85
C ASP A 308 14.91 -14.78 18.43
N GLU A 309 15.80 -14.11 17.71
CA GLU A 309 17.12 -13.68 18.23
C GLU A 309 16.97 -12.67 19.40
N ALA A 310 16.03 -11.73 19.26
CA ALA A 310 15.78 -10.75 20.33
C ALA A 310 15.27 -11.42 21.59
N ARG A 311 14.33 -12.36 21.48
CA ARG A 311 13.80 -13.14 22.62
C ARG A 311 14.91 -13.92 23.33
N ALA A 312 15.80 -14.56 22.56
CA ALA A 312 16.93 -15.30 23.11
C ALA A 312 17.94 -14.41 23.87
N ALA A 313 18.07 -13.15 23.47
CA ALA A 313 18.99 -12.18 24.08
C ALA A 313 18.37 -11.37 25.22
N THR A 314 17.07 -11.49 25.46
CA THR A 314 16.33 -10.69 26.44
C THR A 314 16.25 -11.42 27.79
N PRO A 315 16.39 -10.71 28.94
CA PRO A 315 16.26 -11.32 30.26
C PRO A 315 14.91 -12.00 30.48
N VAL A 316 14.88 -13.02 31.31
CA VAL A 316 13.65 -13.71 31.74
C VAL A 316 12.69 -12.72 32.42
N GLY A 317 11.40 -12.83 32.15
CA GLY A 317 10.36 -11.94 32.66
C GLY A 317 9.98 -10.80 31.72
N ILE A 318 10.66 -10.65 30.59
CA ILE A 318 10.30 -9.69 29.53
C ILE A 318 9.74 -10.46 28.34
N GLU A 319 8.55 -10.04 27.90
CA GLU A 319 7.79 -10.70 26.85
C GLU A 319 7.53 -9.76 25.66
N PHE A 320 7.63 -10.33 24.45
CA PHE A 320 7.22 -9.69 23.21
C PHE A 320 5.98 -10.41 22.67
N THR A 321 4.85 -9.72 22.69
CA THR A 321 3.58 -10.24 22.16
C THR A 321 3.25 -9.52 20.86
N GLN A 322 3.10 -10.26 19.77
CA GLN A 322 2.66 -9.70 18.49
C GLN A 322 1.14 -9.47 18.53
N ILE A 323 0.71 -8.23 18.26
CA ILE A 323 -0.70 -7.82 18.31
C ILE A 323 -1.27 -7.46 16.94
N ALA A 324 -0.42 -7.04 16.00
CA ALA A 324 -0.77 -6.85 14.61
C ALA A 324 0.20 -7.67 13.74
N ASP A 325 -0.35 -8.44 12.81
CA ASP A 325 0.37 -9.39 11.96
C ASP A 325 -0.18 -9.34 10.55
N GLN A 326 0.16 -8.27 9.81
CA GLN A 326 -0.26 -8.12 8.42
C GLN A 326 0.30 -9.23 7.51
N PRO A 327 1.55 -9.73 7.69
CA PRO A 327 2.03 -10.91 6.96
C PRO A 327 1.06 -12.08 6.97
N LYS A 328 0.53 -12.43 8.15
CA LYS A 328 -0.44 -13.53 8.30
C LYS A 328 -1.78 -13.23 7.63
N VAL A 329 -2.25 -11.98 7.69
CA VAL A 329 -3.47 -11.54 7.01
C VAL A 329 -3.33 -11.67 5.50
N VAL A 330 -2.19 -11.23 4.96
CA VAL A 330 -1.90 -11.33 3.51
C VAL A 330 -1.69 -12.77 3.07
N GLU A 331 -1.02 -13.59 3.86
CA GLU A 331 -0.88 -15.04 3.59
C GLU A 331 -2.26 -15.70 3.46
N HIS A 332 -3.17 -15.40 4.38
CA HIS A 332 -4.54 -15.92 4.34
C HIS A 332 -5.30 -15.41 3.11
N ALA A 333 -5.22 -14.11 2.81
CA ALA A 333 -5.90 -13.51 1.65
C ALA A 333 -5.38 -14.09 0.32
N VAL A 334 -4.06 -14.27 0.17
CA VAL A 334 -3.46 -14.91 -1.01
C VAL A 334 -3.86 -16.39 -1.09
N GLY A 335 -3.95 -17.08 0.05
CA GLY A 335 -4.42 -18.48 0.12
C GLY A 335 -5.87 -18.62 -0.32
N GLU A 336 -6.78 -17.79 0.17
CA GLU A 336 -8.19 -17.74 -0.24
C GLU A 336 -8.34 -17.43 -1.73
N PHE A 337 -7.56 -16.45 -2.23
CA PHE A 337 -7.54 -16.15 -3.67
C PHE A 337 -7.10 -17.36 -4.49
N THR A 338 -5.99 -18.01 -4.12
CA THR A 338 -5.47 -19.16 -4.86
C THR A 338 -6.51 -20.28 -4.91
N ARG A 339 -7.20 -20.52 -3.81
CA ARG A 339 -8.30 -21.51 -3.73
C ARG A 339 -9.46 -21.12 -4.67
N SER A 340 -9.96 -19.88 -4.54
CA SER A 340 -11.06 -19.37 -5.37
C SER A 340 -10.70 -19.39 -6.85
N PHE A 341 -9.45 -19.05 -7.17
CA PHE A 341 -8.91 -19.10 -8.52
C PHE A 341 -8.89 -20.53 -9.10
N ILE A 342 -8.42 -21.51 -8.31
CA ILE A 342 -8.39 -22.93 -8.73
C ILE A 342 -9.83 -23.46 -8.89
N GLU A 343 -10.74 -23.10 -7.98
CA GLU A 343 -12.17 -23.48 -8.06
C GLU A 343 -12.82 -22.90 -9.33
N ALA A 344 -12.60 -21.60 -9.60
CA ALA A 344 -13.11 -20.95 -10.81
C ALA A 344 -12.53 -21.57 -12.09
N LEU A 345 -11.23 -21.82 -12.11
CA LEU A 345 -10.56 -22.49 -13.23
C LEU A 345 -11.14 -23.90 -13.44
N ALA A 346 -11.32 -24.68 -12.39
CA ALA A 346 -11.88 -26.01 -12.47
C ALA A 346 -13.31 -25.99 -13.05
N ILE A 347 -14.15 -25.04 -12.61
CA ILE A 347 -15.52 -24.86 -13.13
C ILE A 347 -15.48 -24.51 -14.63
N VAL A 348 -14.66 -23.54 -15.02
CA VAL A 348 -14.51 -23.12 -16.42
C VAL A 348 -14.03 -24.30 -17.30
N LEU A 349 -13.05 -25.07 -16.83
CA LEU A 349 -12.55 -26.25 -17.54
C LEU A 349 -13.62 -27.33 -17.63
N LEU A 350 -14.35 -27.59 -16.56
CA LEU A 350 -15.44 -28.56 -16.56
C LEU A 350 -16.52 -28.21 -17.60
N VAL A 351 -16.95 -26.94 -17.60
CA VAL A 351 -17.95 -26.45 -18.57
C VAL A 351 -17.39 -26.55 -19.98
N SER A 352 -16.13 -26.15 -20.22
CA SER A 352 -15.48 -26.28 -21.53
C SER A 352 -15.38 -27.73 -21.99
N PHE A 353 -15.06 -28.68 -21.11
CA PHE A 353 -15.01 -30.12 -21.43
C PHE A 353 -16.38 -30.70 -21.75
N LEU A 354 -17.41 -30.27 -21.03
CA LEU A 354 -18.79 -30.74 -21.25
C LEU A 354 -19.39 -30.17 -22.55
N SER A 355 -19.09 -28.89 -22.87
CA SER A 355 -19.65 -28.22 -24.05
C SER A 355 -18.89 -28.50 -25.33
N LEU A 356 -17.56 -28.51 -25.30
CA LEU A 356 -16.70 -28.63 -26.49
C LEU A 356 -16.03 -30.01 -26.66
N GLY A 357 -16.11 -30.86 -25.63
CA GLY A 357 -15.42 -32.14 -25.56
C GLY A 357 -13.99 -32.05 -25.07
N LEU A 358 -13.41 -33.21 -24.71
CA LEU A 358 -12.16 -33.27 -23.94
C LEU A 358 -10.97 -32.64 -24.66
N ARG A 359 -10.78 -32.91 -25.96
CA ARG A 359 -9.59 -32.44 -26.70
C ARG A 359 -9.62 -30.94 -26.98
N THR A 360 -10.77 -30.42 -27.32
CA THR A 360 -11.04 -28.98 -27.51
C THR A 360 -10.88 -28.23 -26.21
N GLY A 361 -11.45 -28.78 -25.13
CA GLY A 361 -11.32 -28.23 -23.78
C GLY A 361 -9.87 -28.17 -23.28
N VAL A 362 -9.01 -29.14 -23.64
CA VAL A 362 -7.57 -29.09 -23.28
C VAL A 362 -6.85 -27.90 -23.95
N VAL A 363 -7.18 -27.57 -25.22
CA VAL A 363 -6.58 -26.40 -25.89
C VAL A 363 -6.97 -25.12 -25.16
N VAL A 364 -8.24 -24.97 -24.79
CA VAL A 364 -8.74 -23.85 -24.00
C VAL A 364 -8.08 -23.82 -22.61
N ALA A 365 -7.96 -24.98 -21.97
CA ALA A 365 -7.31 -25.10 -20.65
C ALA A 365 -5.87 -24.61 -20.64
N LEU A 366 -5.10 -24.87 -21.71
CA LEU A 366 -3.72 -24.44 -21.85
C LEU A 366 -3.57 -22.93 -22.13
N SER A 367 -4.62 -22.29 -22.67
CA SER A 367 -4.59 -20.85 -22.95
C SER A 367 -4.59 -20.03 -21.67
N VAL A 368 -5.28 -20.47 -20.61
CA VAL A 368 -5.41 -19.71 -19.35
C VAL A 368 -4.07 -19.45 -18.64
N PRO A 369 -3.21 -20.46 -18.39
CA PRO A 369 -1.89 -20.24 -17.82
C PRO A 369 -1.00 -19.33 -18.69
N LEU A 370 -1.14 -19.40 -20.01
CA LEU A 370 -0.41 -18.54 -20.93
C LEU A 370 -0.83 -17.07 -20.78
N VAL A 371 -2.14 -16.81 -20.75
CA VAL A 371 -2.66 -15.45 -20.54
C VAL A 371 -2.18 -14.91 -19.20
N LEU A 372 -2.32 -15.67 -18.12
CA LEU A 372 -1.86 -15.25 -16.80
C LEU A 372 -0.36 -14.97 -16.77
N SER A 373 0.43 -15.79 -17.44
CA SER A 373 1.88 -15.56 -17.55
C SER A 373 2.19 -14.21 -18.21
N VAL A 374 1.48 -13.84 -19.27
CA VAL A 374 1.60 -12.51 -19.88
C VAL A 374 1.18 -11.43 -18.90
N VAL A 375 0.06 -11.62 -18.20
CA VAL A 375 -0.47 -10.66 -17.23
C VAL A 375 0.57 -10.41 -16.12
N PHE A 376 1.15 -11.45 -15.53
CA PHE A 376 2.16 -11.29 -14.46
C PHE A 376 3.42 -10.59 -14.96
N VAL A 377 3.87 -10.87 -16.20
CA VAL A 377 5.00 -10.15 -16.79
C VAL A 377 4.69 -8.67 -16.93
N VAL A 378 3.53 -8.32 -17.46
CA VAL A 378 3.14 -6.92 -17.65
C VAL A 378 2.92 -6.22 -16.32
N MET A 379 2.27 -6.87 -15.34
CA MET A 379 2.10 -6.34 -13.98
C MET A 379 3.46 -6.03 -13.35
N ASN A 380 4.44 -6.95 -13.45
CA ASN A 380 5.78 -6.73 -12.92
C ASN A 380 6.50 -5.55 -13.60
N ILE A 381 6.36 -5.39 -14.92
CA ILE A 381 6.94 -4.24 -15.65
C ILE A 381 6.27 -2.93 -15.24
N MET A 382 4.97 -2.93 -14.99
CA MET A 382 4.20 -1.75 -14.59
C MET A 382 4.31 -1.44 -13.08
N GLY A 383 4.92 -2.31 -12.28
CA GLY A 383 4.99 -2.16 -10.82
C GLY A 383 3.63 -2.32 -10.13
N LEU A 384 2.77 -3.18 -10.67
CA LEU A 384 1.47 -3.52 -10.07
C LEU A 384 1.64 -4.72 -9.14
N ASP A 385 1.44 -4.51 -7.83
CA ASP A 385 1.58 -5.54 -6.82
C ASP A 385 0.37 -6.49 -6.77
N LEU A 386 0.60 -7.69 -6.22
CA LEU A 386 -0.47 -8.62 -5.85
C LEU A 386 -1.07 -8.17 -4.51
N GLN A 387 -2.30 -7.69 -4.55
CA GLN A 387 -3.06 -7.25 -3.39
C GLN A 387 -4.56 -7.54 -3.62
N ARG A 388 -5.43 -7.39 -2.61
CA ARG A 388 -6.85 -7.78 -2.69
C ARG A 388 -7.56 -7.30 -3.96
N ILE A 389 -7.31 -6.07 -4.38
CA ILE A 389 -7.98 -5.47 -5.56
C ILE A 389 -7.48 -6.10 -6.86
N THR A 390 -6.16 -6.27 -7.03
CA THR A 390 -5.59 -6.90 -8.24
C THR A 390 -5.89 -8.39 -8.30
N LEU A 391 -5.93 -9.08 -7.16
CA LEU A 391 -6.35 -10.48 -7.07
C LEU A 391 -7.83 -10.64 -7.44
N GLY A 392 -8.70 -9.76 -6.95
CA GLY A 392 -10.12 -9.71 -7.34
C GLY A 392 -10.29 -9.43 -8.84
N ALA A 393 -9.48 -8.52 -9.39
CA ALA A 393 -9.47 -8.22 -10.82
C ALA A 393 -9.05 -9.43 -11.67
N LEU A 394 -8.08 -10.24 -11.21
CA LEU A 394 -7.68 -11.49 -11.87
C LEU A 394 -8.81 -12.52 -11.88
N ILE A 395 -9.60 -12.64 -10.78
CA ILE A 395 -10.77 -13.53 -10.75
C ILE A 395 -11.84 -13.06 -11.74
N ILE A 396 -12.13 -11.75 -11.78
CA ILE A 396 -13.07 -11.18 -12.75
C ILE A 396 -12.58 -11.46 -14.17
N ALA A 397 -11.30 -11.21 -14.43
CA ALA A 397 -10.69 -11.45 -15.72
C ALA A 397 -10.78 -12.93 -16.13
N LEU A 398 -10.59 -13.88 -15.20
CA LEU A 398 -10.63 -15.31 -15.51
C LEU A 398 -11.93 -15.72 -16.21
N GLY A 399 -13.08 -15.20 -15.78
CA GLY A 399 -14.38 -15.46 -16.43
C GLY A 399 -14.48 -14.90 -17.85
N LEU A 400 -13.69 -13.86 -18.16
CA LEU A 400 -13.69 -13.18 -19.46
C LEU A 400 -12.57 -13.68 -20.41
N LEU A 401 -11.51 -14.29 -19.85
CA LEU A 401 -10.32 -14.71 -20.63
C LEU A 401 -10.55 -15.91 -21.53
N VAL A 402 -11.50 -16.76 -21.17
CA VAL A 402 -11.70 -18.06 -21.81
C VAL A 402 -12.48 -17.92 -23.11
N ASP A 403 -13.31 -16.89 -23.23
CA ASP A 403 -14.22 -16.69 -24.36
C ASP A 403 -13.49 -16.58 -25.69
N ASP A 404 -12.41 -15.81 -25.76
CA ASP A 404 -11.61 -15.65 -26.99
C ASP A 404 -11.02 -16.98 -27.46
N ALA A 405 -10.48 -17.78 -26.53
CA ALA A 405 -9.89 -19.08 -26.85
C ALA A 405 -10.98 -20.08 -27.30
N ILE A 406 -12.16 -20.06 -26.67
CA ILE A 406 -13.30 -20.90 -27.06
C ILE A 406 -13.72 -20.58 -28.49
N ILE A 407 -13.94 -19.30 -28.81
CA ILE A 407 -14.37 -18.85 -30.15
C ILE A 407 -13.34 -19.29 -31.22
N ALA A 408 -12.05 -19.08 -30.94
CA ALA A 408 -10.99 -19.47 -31.89
C ALA A 408 -10.96 -20.98 -32.13
N VAL A 409 -11.05 -21.80 -31.07
CA VAL A 409 -11.04 -23.27 -31.16
C VAL A 409 -12.31 -23.78 -31.81
N GLU A 410 -13.48 -23.26 -31.46
CA GLU A 410 -14.77 -23.67 -32.03
C GLU A 410 -14.80 -23.41 -33.55
N MET A 411 -14.35 -22.23 -33.98
CA MET A 411 -14.28 -21.89 -35.39
C MET A 411 -13.32 -22.81 -36.18
N MET A 412 -12.20 -23.21 -35.55
CA MET A 412 -11.30 -24.20 -36.15
C MET A 412 -11.99 -25.55 -36.27
N VAL A 413 -12.67 -26.03 -35.20
CA VAL A 413 -13.37 -27.33 -35.22
C VAL A 413 -14.45 -27.36 -36.28
N VAL A 414 -15.30 -26.33 -36.35
CA VAL A 414 -16.36 -26.22 -37.36
C VAL A 414 -15.77 -26.32 -38.77
N LYS A 415 -14.66 -25.64 -39.06
CA LYS A 415 -14.02 -25.72 -40.37
C LYS A 415 -13.37 -27.09 -40.67
N MET A 416 -12.81 -27.72 -39.65
CA MET A 416 -12.24 -29.06 -39.77
C MET A 416 -13.34 -30.13 -39.99
N GLU A 417 -14.50 -29.99 -39.36
CA GLU A 417 -15.69 -30.83 -39.57
C GLU A 417 -16.27 -30.69 -41.00
N GLN A 418 -16.12 -29.48 -41.59
CA GLN A 418 -16.42 -29.22 -43.00
C GLN A 418 -15.37 -29.77 -43.98
N GLY A 419 -14.37 -30.53 -43.52
CA GLY A 419 -13.32 -31.13 -44.34
C GLY A 419 -12.18 -30.17 -44.71
N VAL A 420 -12.11 -29.00 -44.12
CA VAL A 420 -11.00 -28.06 -44.36
C VAL A 420 -9.75 -28.52 -43.61
N ASP A 421 -8.61 -28.47 -44.29
CA ASP A 421 -7.31 -28.80 -43.70
C ASP A 421 -7.02 -27.97 -42.43
N ARG A 422 -6.38 -28.59 -41.43
CA ARG A 422 -6.08 -27.97 -40.09
C ARG A 422 -5.38 -26.62 -40.21
N MET A 423 -4.41 -26.49 -41.13
CA MET A 423 -3.67 -25.26 -41.36
C MET A 423 -4.60 -24.14 -41.87
N LYS A 424 -5.46 -24.48 -42.84
CA LYS A 424 -6.44 -23.56 -43.41
C LYS A 424 -7.53 -23.19 -42.38
N ALA A 425 -7.97 -24.15 -41.57
CA ALA A 425 -8.94 -23.91 -40.50
C ALA A 425 -8.40 -22.90 -39.47
N ALA A 426 -7.13 -23.04 -39.07
CA ALA A 426 -6.47 -22.07 -38.17
C ALA A 426 -6.35 -20.68 -38.80
N THR A 427 -6.02 -20.58 -40.08
CA THR A 427 -5.94 -19.30 -40.82
C THR A 427 -7.32 -18.64 -40.93
N PHE A 428 -8.35 -19.43 -41.20
CA PHE A 428 -9.73 -18.94 -41.29
C PHE A 428 -10.26 -18.39 -39.97
N ALA A 429 -9.90 -18.98 -38.83
CA ALA A 429 -10.28 -18.48 -37.52
C ALA A 429 -9.78 -17.04 -37.33
N TRP A 430 -8.58 -16.70 -37.75
CA TRP A 430 -8.09 -15.31 -37.75
C TRP A 430 -8.94 -14.39 -38.64
N GLU A 431 -9.20 -14.78 -39.87
CA GLU A 431 -9.89 -13.95 -40.87
C GLU A 431 -11.33 -13.61 -40.45
N SER A 432 -12.00 -14.56 -39.78
CA SER A 432 -13.41 -14.44 -39.39
C SER A 432 -13.62 -13.81 -38.01
N THR A 433 -12.75 -14.10 -37.06
CA THR A 433 -13.04 -13.79 -35.65
C THR A 433 -12.07 -12.82 -34.99
N ALA A 434 -10.81 -12.69 -35.44
CA ALA A 434 -9.79 -11.93 -34.74
C ALA A 434 -10.18 -10.44 -34.51
N PHE A 435 -10.72 -9.79 -35.55
CA PHE A 435 -11.09 -8.38 -35.44
C PHE A 435 -12.38 -8.15 -34.62
N PRO A 436 -13.48 -8.91 -34.81
CA PRO A 436 -14.65 -8.84 -33.94
C PRO A 436 -14.32 -9.10 -32.47
N MET A 437 -13.49 -10.11 -32.18
CA MET A 437 -13.03 -10.41 -30.82
C MET A 437 -12.28 -9.23 -30.23
N LEU A 438 -11.28 -8.66 -30.95
CA LEU A 438 -10.55 -7.49 -30.47
C LEU A 438 -11.48 -6.31 -30.16
N THR A 439 -12.46 -6.08 -31.03
CA THR A 439 -13.44 -5.00 -30.82
C THR A 439 -14.24 -5.23 -29.53
N GLY A 440 -14.75 -6.45 -29.33
CA GLY A 440 -15.46 -6.82 -28.09
C GLY A 440 -14.57 -6.69 -26.84
N THR A 441 -13.34 -7.17 -26.94
CA THR A 441 -12.32 -7.06 -25.88
C THR A 441 -12.05 -5.61 -25.49
N LEU A 442 -11.84 -4.72 -26.47
CA LEU A 442 -11.60 -3.30 -26.22
C LEU A 442 -12.83 -2.59 -25.65
N VAL A 443 -14.03 -2.94 -26.11
CA VAL A 443 -15.29 -2.38 -25.54
C VAL A 443 -15.47 -2.81 -24.08
N THR A 444 -15.18 -4.09 -23.77
CA THR A 444 -15.22 -4.60 -22.40
C THR A 444 -14.19 -3.89 -21.52
N ALA A 445 -12.95 -3.74 -22.00
CA ALA A 445 -11.91 -3.00 -21.28
C ALA A 445 -12.32 -1.52 -21.08
N ALA A 446 -12.94 -0.90 -22.07
CA ALA A 446 -13.41 0.48 -21.98
C ALA A 446 -14.49 0.69 -20.91
N ALA A 447 -15.28 -0.34 -20.57
CA ALA A 447 -16.25 -0.26 -19.47
C ALA A 447 -15.59 -0.03 -18.10
N PHE A 448 -14.32 -0.42 -17.92
CA PHE A 448 -13.56 -0.19 -16.70
C PHE A 448 -12.76 1.13 -16.69
N LEU A 449 -12.73 1.89 -17.82
CA LEU A 449 -12.02 3.18 -17.93
C LEU A 449 -12.37 4.17 -16.80
N PRO A 450 -13.66 4.37 -16.42
CA PRO A 450 -14.00 5.31 -15.36
C PRO A 450 -13.31 5.01 -14.03
N VAL A 451 -13.11 3.73 -13.70
CA VAL A 451 -12.42 3.32 -12.47
C VAL A 451 -10.92 3.57 -12.58
N GLY A 452 -10.31 3.22 -13.73
CA GLY A 452 -8.87 3.35 -13.94
C GLY A 452 -8.35 4.79 -14.05
N PHE A 453 -9.21 5.71 -14.49
CA PHE A 453 -8.85 7.11 -14.75
C PHE A 453 -9.58 8.10 -13.83
N ALA A 454 -10.27 7.63 -12.79
CA ALA A 454 -10.88 8.51 -11.81
C ALA A 454 -9.78 9.32 -11.07
N PRO A 455 -9.77 10.67 -11.20
CA PRO A 455 -8.77 11.51 -10.52
C PRO A 455 -9.16 11.69 -9.04
N SER A 456 -9.07 10.61 -8.26
CA SER A 456 -9.50 10.56 -6.87
C SER A 456 -8.71 9.52 -6.08
N THR A 457 -8.76 9.61 -4.75
CA THR A 457 -8.20 8.59 -3.86
C THR A 457 -8.84 7.22 -4.10
N SER A 458 -10.16 7.19 -4.36
CA SER A 458 -10.86 5.95 -4.74
C SER A 458 -10.36 5.38 -6.07
N GLY A 459 -10.01 6.25 -7.04
CA GLY A 459 -9.40 5.84 -8.30
C GLY A 459 -7.98 5.29 -8.11
N GLU A 460 -7.19 5.87 -7.22
CA GLU A 460 -5.87 5.32 -6.85
C GLU A 460 -6.01 3.92 -6.23
N TYR A 461 -6.98 3.74 -5.34
CA TYR A 461 -7.24 2.48 -4.66
C TYR A 461 -7.78 1.39 -5.61
N ALA A 462 -8.80 1.71 -6.40
CA ALA A 462 -9.51 0.75 -7.24
C ALA A 462 -8.98 0.67 -8.69
N GLY A 463 -8.14 1.61 -9.11
CA GLY A 463 -7.65 1.73 -10.49
C GLY A 463 -6.91 0.48 -11.00
N GLY A 464 -6.32 -0.30 -10.10
CA GLY A 464 -5.72 -1.60 -10.41
C GLY A 464 -6.67 -2.57 -11.11
N ILE A 465 -7.99 -2.47 -10.86
CA ILE A 465 -9.00 -3.30 -11.54
C ILE A 465 -8.94 -3.07 -13.05
N PHE A 466 -9.00 -1.80 -13.48
CA PHE A 466 -8.94 -1.46 -14.91
C PHE A 466 -7.68 -2.00 -15.57
N TRP A 467 -6.52 -1.75 -14.97
CA TRP A 467 -5.26 -2.14 -15.56
C TRP A 467 -5.14 -3.66 -15.68
N VAL A 468 -5.40 -4.41 -14.61
CA VAL A 468 -5.27 -5.87 -14.60
C VAL A 468 -6.28 -6.52 -15.55
N VAL A 469 -7.56 -6.10 -15.52
CA VAL A 469 -8.59 -6.65 -16.42
C VAL A 469 -8.26 -6.32 -17.88
N SER A 470 -7.88 -5.07 -18.19
CA SER A 470 -7.55 -4.67 -19.56
C SER A 470 -6.33 -5.41 -20.11
N ILE A 471 -5.27 -5.55 -19.30
CA ILE A 471 -4.08 -6.33 -19.67
C ILE A 471 -4.47 -7.77 -19.94
N ALA A 472 -5.28 -8.36 -19.05
CA ALA A 472 -5.72 -9.75 -19.16
C ALA A 472 -6.55 -9.98 -20.44
N LEU A 473 -7.49 -9.10 -20.73
CA LEU A 473 -8.33 -9.18 -21.93
C LEU A 473 -7.51 -9.04 -23.22
N VAL A 474 -6.59 -8.06 -23.30
CA VAL A 474 -5.73 -7.90 -24.48
C VAL A 474 -4.77 -9.09 -24.62
N ALA A 475 -4.23 -9.61 -23.52
CA ALA A 475 -3.39 -10.80 -23.51
C ALA A 475 -4.19 -12.04 -23.97
N SER A 476 -5.46 -12.20 -23.54
CA SER A 476 -6.35 -13.26 -23.98
C SER A 476 -6.55 -13.24 -25.49
N TRP A 477 -6.87 -12.09 -26.04
CA TRP A 477 -6.99 -11.94 -27.50
C TRP A 477 -5.69 -12.34 -28.20
N PHE A 478 -4.54 -11.87 -27.71
CA PHE A 478 -3.24 -12.22 -28.31
C PHE A 478 -2.97 -13.73 -28.26
N VAL A 479 -3.21 -14.37 -27.12
CA VAL A 479 -3.07 -15.83 -26.95
C VAL A 479 -4.04 -16.58 -27.86
N ALA A 480 -5.29 -16.11 -27.96
CA ALA A 480 -6.31 -16.73 -28.80
C ALA A 480 -5.96 -16.67 -30.30
N VAL A 481 -5.30 -15.62 -30.77
CA VAL A 481 -4.95 -15.50 -32.18
C VAL A 481 -3.58 -16.05 -32.55
N VAL A 482 -2.65 -16.21 -31.60
CA VAL A 482 -1.28 -16.69 -31.84
C VAL A 482 -1.09 -18.12 -31.32
N PHE A 483 -1.34 -18.34 -30.04
CA PHE A 483 -1.00 -19.63 -29.41
C PHE A 483 -2.11 -20.67 -29.56
N THR A 484 -3.37 -20.29 -29.44
CA THR A 484 -4.51 -21.21 -29.53
C THR A 484 -4.60 -21.89 -30.91
N PRO A 485 -4.42 -21.22 -32.06
CA PRO A 485 -4.39 -21.88 -33.35
C PRO A 485 -3.25 -22.89 -33.48
N TYR A 486 -2.07 -22.59 -32.95
CA TYR A 486 -0.94 -23.54 -32.93
C TYR A 486 -1.26 -24.77 -32.08
N LEU A 487 -1.79 -24.58 -30.87
CA LEU A 487 -2.21 -25.67 -29.98
C LEU A 487 -3.33 -26.50 -30.65
N GLY A 488 -4.28 -25.82 -31.30
CA GLY A 488 -5.37 -26.47 -32.04
C GLY A 488 -4.86 -27.39 -33.16
N VAL A 489 -3.91 -26.93 -33.97
CA VAL A 489 -3.30 -27.75 -35.01
C VAL A 489 -2.60 -28.99 -34.46
N LYS A 490 -2.02 -28.90 -33.24
CA LYS A 490 -1.27 -30.01 -32.63
C LYS A 490 -2.16 -30.99 -31.85
N LEU A 491 -3.20 -30.49 -31.15
CA LEU A 491 -3.96 -31.26 -30.16
C LEU A 491 -5.36 -31.69 -30.64
N LEU A 492 -5.96 -30.97 -31.61
CA LEU A 492 -7.28 -31.33 -32.10
C LEU A 492 -7.25 -32.65 -32.88
N PRO A 493 -8.31 -33.47 -32.83
CA PRO A 493 -8.39 -34.72 -33.55
C PRO A 493 -8.50 -34.49 -35.05
N ASP A 494 -8.14 -35.51 -35.87
CA ASP A 494 -8.49 -35.53 -37.28
C ASP A 494 -9.98 -35.84 -37.45
N PHE A 495 -10.69 -34.90 -38.04
CA PHE A 495 -12.09 -35.08 -38.42
C PHE A 495 -12.24 -35.64 -39.83
N ALA A 496 -11.14 -35.91 -40.56
CA ALA A 496 -11.11 -36.46 -41.90
C ALA A 496 -11.64 -37.90 -41.92
N GLY A 497 -12.94 -38.08 -41.90
CA GLY A 497 -13.59 -39.39 -41.90
C GLY A 497 -14.98 -39.39 -41.28
N ARG A 498 -15.39 -38.35 -40.58
CA ARG A 498 -16.78 -38.12 -40.24
C ARG A 498 -17.46 -37.44 -41.41
N GLN A 499 -18.49 -38.08 -41.96
CA GLN A 499 -19.32 -37.55 -43.06
C GLN A 499 -19.69 -36.09 -42.72
N SER A 500 -19.52 -35.21 -43.72
CA SER A 500 -19.97 -33.84 -43.67
C SER A 500 -21.44 -33.81 -43.25
N HIS A 501 -21.71 -33.43 -42.01
CA HIS A 501 -23.05 -33.04 -41.63
C HIS A 501 -23.29 -31.71 -42.32
N ASP A 502 -24.29 -31.64 -43.20
CA ASP A 502 -24.76 -30.39 -43.79
C ASP A 502 -25.03 -29.38 -42.66
N GLU A 503 -24.56 -28.13 -42.84
CA GLU A 503 -24.81 -27.06 -41.88
C GLU A 503 -26.26 -26.97 -41.45
N GLU A 504 -27.21 -27.39 -42.27
CA GLU A 504 -28.63 -27.43 -41.98
C GLU A 504 -29.00 -28.42 -40.90
N GLU A 505 -28.36 -29.60 -40.77
CA GLU A 505 -28.78 -30.62 -39.77
C GLU A 505 -28.47 -30.24 -38.33
N ILE A 506 -27.38 -29.53 -38.08
CA ILE A 506 -26.95 -29.12 -36.71
C ILE A 506 -27.94 -28.14 -36.10
N TYR A 507 -28.57 -27.29 -36.91
CA TYR A 507 -29.47 -26.22 -36.45
C TYR A 507 -30.97 -26.58 -36.53
N HIS A 508 -31.31 -27.84 -36.70
CA HIS A 508 -32.73 -28.29 -36.75
C HIS A 508 -33.41 -28.51 -35.41
N SER A 509 -32.74 -28.32 -34.26
CA SER A 509 -33.36 -28.47 -32.95
C SER A 509 -34.49 -27.43 -32.75
N ARG A 510 -35.50 -27.79 -31.90
CA ARG A 510 -36.60 -26.88 -31.59
C ARG A 510 -36.12 -25.56 -30.99
N ALA A 511 -35.06 -25.62 -30.19
CA ALA A 511 -34.42 -24.45 -29.57
C ALA A 511 -33.78 -23.51 -30.61
N TYR A 512 -33.02 -24.07 -31.55
CA TYR A 512 -32.39 -23.25 -32.63
C TYR A 512 -33.45 -22.64 -33.56
N ARG A 513 -34.52 -23.33 -33.89
CA ARG A 513 -35.61 -22.77 -34.66
C ARG A 513 -36.33 -21.62 -33.96
N ALA A 514 -36.51 -21.70 -32.65
CA ALA A 514 -37.07 -20.59 -31.87
C ALA A 514 -36.12 -19.40 -31.82
N LEU A 515 -34.82 -19.64 -31.60
CA LEU A 515 -33.78 -18.60 -31.60
C LEU A 515 -33.67 -17.91 -32.97
N ARG A 516 -33.65 -18.68 -34.06
CA ARG A 516 -33.62 -18.13 -35.43
C ARG A 516 -34.83 -17.25 -35.72
N ARG A 517 -36.05 -17.64 -35.25
CA ARG A 517 -37.26 -16.81 -35.36
C ARG A 517 -37.14 -15.52 -34.59
N LEU A 518 -36.59 -15.58 -33.36
CA LEU A 518 -36.39 -14.38 -32.53
C LEU A 518 -35.38 -13.41 -33.18
N ILE A 519 -34.26 -13.95 -33.68
CA ILE A 519 -33.22 -13.15 -34.37
C ILE A 519 -33.81 -12.51 -35.64
N ALA A 520 -34.51 -13.30 -36.49
CA ALA A 520 -35.14 -12.79 -37.70
C ALA A 520 -36.17 -11.68 -37.37
N TRP A 521 -37.03 -11.91 -36.37
CA TRP A 521 -37.96 -10.89 -35.89
C TRP A 521 -37.25 -9.63 -35.39
N SER A 522 -36.13 -9.77 -34.66
CA SER A 522 -35.35 -8.64 -34.14
C SER A 522 -34.73 -7.81 -35.28
N VAL A 523 -34.24 -8.47 -36.33
CA VAL A 523 -33.67 -7.83 -37.52
C VAL A 523 -34.75 -7.12 -38.34
N ASP A 524 -35.88 -7.78 -38.56
CA ASP A 524 -37.00 -7.23 -39.33
C ASP A 524 -37.66 -6.04 -38.58
N ASN A 525 -37.73 -6.10 -37.26
CA ASN A 525 -38.32 -5.07 -36.41
C ASN A 525 -37.27 -4.25 -35.64
N ARG A 526 -36.16 -3.92 -36.29
CA ARG A 526 -35.03 -3.20 -35.68
C ARG A 526 -35.40 -1.96 -34.87
N ILE A 527 -36.38 -1.18 -35.35
CA ILE A 527 -36.85 0.03 -34.66
C ILE A 527 -37.56 -0.33 -33.35
N ALA A 528 -38.41 -1.36 -33.36
CA ALA A 528 -39.10 -1.80 -32.15
C ALA A 528 -38.10 -2.33 -31.07
N VAL A 529 -37.04 -3.03 -31.50
CA VAL A 529 -35.99 -3.48 -30.62
C VAL A 529 -35.22 -2.31 -30.03
N VAL A 530 -34.83 -1.32 -30.83
CA VAL A 530 -34.16 -0.11 -30.34
C VAL A 530 -35.05 0.64 -29.33
N VAL A 531 -36.33 0.82 -29.65
CA VAL A 531 -37.27 1.50 -28.74
C VAL A 531 -37.44 0.73 -27.43
N ALA A 532 -37.52 -0.61 -27.50
CA ALA A 532 -37.59 -1.46 -26.29
C ALA A 532 -36.33 -1.36 -25.43
N VAL A 533 -35.13 -1.36 -26.04
CA VAL A 533 -33.86 -1.22 -25.31
C VAL A 533 -33.74 0.18 -24.68
N VAL A 534 -34.05 1.25 -25.45
CA VAL A 534 -34.04 2.62 -24.92
C VAL A 534 -35.06 2.81 -23.81
N GLY A 535 -36.27 2.20 -23.97
CA GLY A 535 -37.31 2.21 -22.93
C GLY A 535 -36.85 1.53 -21.65
N LEU A 536 -36.19 0.35 -21.76
CA LEU A 536 -35.60 -0.37 -20.62
C LEU A 536 -34.51 0.46 -19.92
N MET A 537 -33.65 1.13 -20.71
CA MET A 537 -32.63 2.02 -20.16
C MET A 537 -33.27 3.23 -19.44
N ALA A 538 -34.35 3.81 -20.00
CA ALA A 538 -35.05 4.91 -19.34
C ALA A 538 -35.72 4.47 -18.03
N VAL A 539 -36.31 3.26 -17.99
CA VAL A 539 -36.89 2.69 -16.76
C VAL A 539 -35.80 2.43 -15.74
N ALA A 540 -34.64 1.86 -16.14
CA ALA A 540 -33.51 1.65 -15.24
C ALA A 540 -32.96 2.97 -14.70
N ALA A 541 -32.84 4.01 -15.53
CA ALA A 541 -32.40 5.32 -15.10
C ALA A 541 -33.41 6.04 -14.17
N ALA A 542 -34.69 5.80 -14.34
CA ALA A 542 -35.74 6.35 -13.45
C ALA A 542 -35.84 5.62 -12.11
N GLY A 543 -35.33 4.39 -12.03
CA GLY A 543 -35.27 3.58 -10.79
C GLY A 543 -33.99 3.81 -9.97
N TYR A 544 -33.02 4.54 -10.51
CA TYR A 544 -31.78 4.94 -9.84
C TYR A 544 -31.93 6.35 -9.26
#